data_2ce4da778310f7a5879a3897201035a1
#
_entry.id   2ce4da778310f7a5879a3897201035a1
#
_cell.length_a   1.000
_cell.length_b   1.000
_cell.length_c   1.000
_cell.angle_alpha   90.00
_cell.angle_beta   90.00
_cell.angle_gamma   90.00
#
_symmetry.space_group_name_H-M   'P 1'
#
loop_
_entity.id
_entity.type
_entity.pdbx_description
1 polymer ?
#
loop_
_entity_poly.entity_id
_entity_poly.type
_entity_poly.pdbx_seq_one_letter_code
_entity_poly.pdbx_strand_id
1 'polypeptide(L)'
;MPNIFISSDTLDIGIYGNYNDGLSDGGASEYTGLFRDASDSTWKLFDGLEVEPTTTVNLSGSGYAKASLEVGDLSCTTITATDTLTIDSLVVDSTDGTTLTTTSETELDSFSASTYRSAKYLLQASQGSDYHASEILVIHDGTNAYESQYGIIITDGSLYSVSVSLASGNVKLNVTPASSSSTVFKWSRQLIKS
;
A
#
# COMPACT_ATOMS: atom_id res chain seq x y z
N MET A 1 -30.78 -18.91 -17.89
CA MET A 1 -30.70 -18.83 -16.42
C MET A 1 -32.01 -18.24 -15.91
N PRO A 2 -32.64 -18.78 -14.87
CA PRO A 2 -33.80 -18.14 -14.29
C PRO A 2 -33.43 -16.78 -13.72
N ASN A 3 -34.21 -15.77 -14.05
CA ASN A 3 -34.05 -14.41 -13.54
C ASN A 3 -34.69 -14.37 -12.16
N ILE A 4 -33.87 -14.34 -11.11
CA ILE A 4 -34.36 -14.23 -9.73
C ILE A 4 -34.50 -12.74 -9.41
N PHE A 5 -35.77 -12.26 -9.39
CA PHE A 5 -36.07 -10.92 -8.88
C PHE A 5 -36.18 -10.98 -7.36
N ILE A 6 -35.25 -10.38 -6.65
CA ILE A 6 -35.32 -10.16 -5.21
C ILE A 6 -35.79 -8.73 -4.95
N SER A 7 -36.71 -8.56 -4.02
CA SER A 7 -37.29 -7.24 -3.69
C SER A 7 -36.35 -6.35 -2.88
N SER A 8 -35.21 -6.88 -2.42
CA SER A 8 -34.16 -6.18 -1.68
C SER A 8 -32.80 -6.82 -1.94
N ASP A 9 -31.74 -6.01 -1.99
CA ASP A 9 -30.35 -6.47 -2.16
C ASP A 9 -29.80 -7.02 -0.84
N THR A 10 -30.16 -8.26 -0.53
CA THR A 10 -29.81 -8.93 0.74
C THR A 10 -29.13 -10.29 0.52
N LEU A 11 -28.96 -10.70 -0.74
CA LEU A 11 -28.33 -11.97 -1.09
C LEU A 11 -27.08 -11.70 -1.92
N ASP A 12 -26.01 -12.40 -1.61
CA ASP A 12 -24.83 -12.40 -2.45
C ASP A 12 -25.12 -13.16 -3.76
N ILE A 13 -24.63 -12.64 -4.86
CA ILE A 13 -24.85 -13.19 -6.20
C ILE A 13 -23.49 -13.55 -6.80
N GLY A 14 -23.28 -14.83 -7.10
CA GLY A 14 -22.01 -15.25 -7.66
C GLY A 14 -21.95 -16.71 -8.05
N ILE A 15 -20.75 -17.18 -8.23
CA ILE A 15 -20.41 -18.57 -8.48
C ILE A 15 -19.36 -19.02 -7.48
N TYR A 16 -19.47 -20.24 -6.99
CA TYR A 16 -18.43 -20.85 -6.18
C TYR A 16 -18.22 -22.32 -6.57
N GLY A 17 -17.05 -22.83 -6.25
CA GLY A 17 -16.68 -24.22 -6.38
C GLY A 17 -16.24 -24.78 -5.04
N ASN A 18 -16.38 -26.09 -4.90
CA ASN A 18 -15.85 -26.86 -3.78
C ASN A 18 -14.55 -27.55 -4.23
N TYR A 19 -13.55 -27.53 -3.37
CA TYR A 19 -12.29 -28.26 -3.58
C TYR A 19 -11.73 -28.79 -2.25
N ASN A 20 -10.71 -29.61 -2.36
CA ASN A 20 -9.92 -30.08 -1.22
C ASN A 20 -8.47 -29.76 -1.53
N ASP A 21 -7.79 -29.02 -0.65
CA ASP A 21 -6.40 -28.59 -0.84
C ASP A 21 -5.37 -29.69 -0.59
N GLY A 22 -5.83 -30.85 -0.09
CA GLY A 22 -4.98 -32.00 0.23
C GLY A 22 -4.10 -31.79 1.47
N LEU A 23 -4.30 -30.72 2.24
CA LEU A 23 -3.60 -30.49 3.51
C LEU A 23 -4.13 -31.38 4.64
N SER A 24 -3.39 -31.44 5.72
CA SER A 24 -3.55 -32.44 6.79
C SER A 24 -4.67 -32.16 7.79
N ASP A 25 -5.62 -31.32 7.46
CA ASP A 25 -6.80 -31.02 8.27
C ASP A 25 -7.89 -32.13 8.26
N GLY A 26 -7.59 -33.26 7.61
CA GLY A 26 -8.50 -34.40 7.41
C GLY A 26 -9.25 -34.32 6.08
N GLY A 27 -8.89 -33.45 5.17
CA GLY A 27 -9.51 -33.32 3.85
C GLY A 27 -10.86 -32.62 3.91
N ALA A 28 -10.99 -31.58 4.73
CA ALA A 28 -12.17 -30.73 4.77
C ALA A 28 -12.45 -30.14 3.39
N SER A 29 -13.70 -29.97 3.05
CA SER A 29 -14.10 -29.28 1.83
C SER A 29 -13.92 -27.77 2.03
N GLU A 30 -13.26 -27.15 1.07
CA GLU A 30 -13.12 -25.71 1.02
C GLU A 30 -13.84 -25.12 -0.19
N TYR A 31 -14.22 -23.86 -0.10
CA TYR A 31 -14.96 -23.17 -1.14
C TYR A 31 -14.20 -21.95 -1.62
N THR A 32 -14.17 -21.79 -2.94
CA THR A 32 -13.57 -20.63 -3.64
C THR A 32 -14.57 -20.06 -4.64
N GLY A 33 -14.50 -18.76 -4.93
CA GLY A 33 -15.42 -18.20 -5.90
C GLY A 33 -15.33 -16.70 -6.13
N LEU A 34 -16.24 -16.23 -6.97
CA LEU A 34 -16.45 -14.82 -7.30
C LEU A 34 -17.91 -14.47 -6.97
N PHE A 35 -18.13 -13.46 -6.17
CA PHE A 35 -19.47 -13.02 -5.81
C PHE A 35 -19.55 -11.49 -5.70
N ARG A 36 -20.79 -10.97 -5.88
CA ARG A 36 -21.16 -9.60 -5.54
C ARG A 36 -21.73 -9.62 -4.11
N ASP A 37 -21.04 -8.95 -3.22
CA ASP A 37 -21.48 -8.80 -1.83
C ASP A 37 -22.65 -7.80 -1.77
N ALA A 38 -23.77 -8.24 -1.26
CA ALA A 38 -24.97 -7.41 -1.13
C ALA A 38 -24.80 -6.27 -0.11
N SER A 39 -23.90 -6.43 0.87
CA SER A 39 -23.71 -5.46 1.96
C SER A 39 -23.00 -4.18 1.51
N ASP A 40 -22.10 -4.25 0.51
CA ASP A 40 -21.30 -3.12 0.03
C ASP A 40 -21.33 -2.95 -1.51
N SER A 41 -22.08 -3.81 -2.21
CA SER A 41 -22.25 -3.81 -3.66
C SER A 41 -20.97 -4.04 -4.46
N THR A 42 -19.93 -4.61 -3.85
CA THR A 42 -18.64 -4.89 -4.51
C THR A 42 -18.54 -6.33 -4.99
N TRP A 43 -17.73 -6.55 -6.04
CA TRP A 43 -17.35 -7.89 -6.48
C TRP A 43 -16.08 -8.33 -5.75
N LYS A 44 -16.13 -9.55 -5.18
CA LYS A 44 -15.04 -10.12 -4.38
C LYS A 44 -14.67 -11.51 -4.90
N LEU A 45 -13.37 -11.78 -4.94
CA LEU A 45 -12.81 -13.13 -5.08
C LEU A 45 -12.45 -13.63 -3.68
N PHE A 46 -12.83 -14.87 -3.37
CA PHE A 46 -12.51 -15.51 -2.09
C PHE A 46 -11.98 -16.93 -2.28
N ASP A 47 -11.32 -17.42 -1.25
CA ASP A 47 -10.71 -18.73 -1.20
C ASP A 47 -10.72 -19.29 0.22
N GLY A 48 -10.55 -20.60 0.37
CA GLY A 48 -10.34 -21.27 1.64
C GLY A 48 -11.53 -21.33 2.59
N LEU A 49 -12.73 -20.89 2.22
CA LEU A 49 -13.88 -20.89 3.12
C LEU A 49 -14.31 -22.33 3.44
N GLU A 50 -14.30 -22.72 4.73
CA GLU A 50 -14.60 -24.08 5.18
C GLU A 50 -16.11 -24.39 5.25
N VAL A 51 -16.98 -23.40 5.21
CA VAL A 51 -18.42 -23.55 5.28
C VAL A 51 -19.06 -23.14 3.97
N GLU A 52 -19.91 -24.00 3.43
CA GLU A 52 -20.59 -23.76 2.16
C GLU A 52 -21.39 -22.45 2.17
N PRO A 53 -21.14 -21.53 1.20
CA PRO A 53 -21.97 -20.36 1.03
C PRO A 53 -23.41 -20.73 0.68
N THR A 54 -24.39 -20.13 1.37
CA THR A 54 -25.81 -20.36 1.12
C THR A 54 -26.47 -19.13 0.52
N THR A 55 -26.79 -18.13 1.34
CA THR A 55 -27.40 -16.86 0.93
C THR A 55 -26.39 -15.71 0.92
N THR A 56 -25.32 -15.85 1.66
CA THR A 56 -24.20 -14.90 1.74
C THR A 56 -22.90 -15.65 1.93
N VAL A 57 -21.81 -15.05 1.50
CA VAL A 57 -20.42 -15.50 1.77
C VAL A 57 -19.99 -14.92 3.11
N ASN A 58 -19.66 -15.77 4.07
CA ASN A 58 -19.24 -15.31 5.40
C ASN A 58 -17.79 -14.81 5.37
N LEU A 59 -17.60 -13.49 5.29
CA LEU A 59 -16.26 -12.83 5.26
C LEU A 59 -15.44 -13.02 6.55
N SER A 60 -16.05 -13.52 7.61
CA SER A 60 -15.40 -13.84 8.89
C SER A 60 -15.43 -15.35 9.18
N GLY A 61 -15.83 -16.16 8.20
CA GLY A 61 -15.88 -17.62 8.34
C GLY A 61 -14.49 -18.23 8.45
N SER A 62 -14.42 -19.43 9.07
CA SER A 62 -13.19 -20.19 9.15
C SER A 62 -12.63 -20.43 7.75
N GLY A 63 -11.33 -20.25 7.59
CA GLY A 63 -10.61 -20.40 6.32
C GLY A 63 -10.79 -19.26 5.31
N TYR A 64 -11.77 -18.35 5.47
CA TYR A 64 -11.98 -17.26 4.51
C TYR A 64 -10.72 -16.42 4.27
N ALA A 65 -10.32 -16.33 3.01
CA ALA A 65 -9.27 -15.45 2.54
C ALA A 65 -9.71 -14.71 1.27
N LYS A 66 -9.13 -13.56 0.99
CA LYS A 66 -9.24 -12.91 -0.33
C LYS A 66 -8.38 -13.69 -1.30
N ALA A 67 -8.95 -14.14 -2.43
CA ALA A 67 -8.20 -14.85 -3.45
C ALA A 67 -7.32 -13.90 -4.27
N SER A 68 -6.19 -14.41 -4.77
CA SER A 68 -5.36 -13.73 -5.75
C SER A 68 -6.02 -13.77 -7.13
N LEU A 69 -5.77 -12.75 -7.96
CA LEU A 69 -6.19 -12.68 -9.35
C LEU A 69 -4.96 -12.64 -10.25
N GLU A 70 -4.82 -13.65 -11.12
CA GLU A 70 -3.82 -13.65 -12.21
C GLU A 70 -4.54 -13.42 -13.54
N VAL A 71 -4.13 -12.40 -14.28
CA VAL A 71 -4.70 -12.03 -15.59
C VAL A 71 -3.58 -11.69 -16.55
N GLY A 72 -3.80 -11.91 -17.87
CA GLY A 72 -2.86 -11.49 -18.90
C GLY A 72 -2.76 -9.97 -18.99
N ASP A 73 -3.90 -9.32 -19.23
CA ASP A 73 -4.01 -7.86 -19.29
C ASP A 73 -5.15 -7.37 -18.40
N LEU A 74 -4.92 -6.31 -17.62
CA LEU A 74 -5.95 -5.63 -16.85
C LEU A 74 -6.26 -4.26 -17.47
N SER A 75 -7.46 -4.11 -18.03
CA SER A 75 -7.96 -2.82 -18.52
C SER A 75 -9.03 -2.28 -17.56
N CYS A 76 -8.75 -1.17 -16.93
CA CYS A 76 -9.65 -0.52 -15.97
C CYS A 76 -9.48 1.00 -16.01
N THR A 77 -10.48 1.73 -15.52
CA THR A 77 -10.40 3.20 -15.44
C THR A 77 -9.42 3.66 -14.36
N THR A 78 -9.39 2.96 -13.23
CA THR A 78 -8.54 3.31 -12.08
C THR A 78 -8.11 2.04 -11.36
N ILE A 79 -6.86 1.99 -10.91
CA ILE A 79 -6.36 1.00 -9.94
C ILE A 79 -6.15 1.73 -8.62
N THR A 80 -6.81 1.26 -7.56
CA THR A 80 -6.56 1.72 -6.18
C THR A 80 -5.81 0.61 -5.45
N ALA A 81 -4.52 0.83 -5.20
CA ALA A 81 -3.74 0.00 -4.29
C ALA A 81 -3.91 0.56 -2.86
N THR A 82 -4.33 -0.28 -1.92
CA THR A 82 -4.52 0.12 -0.52
C THR A 82 -3.22 0.12 0.29
N ASP A 83 -2.16 -0.43 -0.28
CA ASP A 83 -0.84 -0.51 0.34
C ASP A 83 0.23 -0.21 -0.72
N THR A 84 0.77 -1.20 -1.38
CA THR A 84 1.90 -1.07 -2.30
C THR A 84 1.52 -1.55 -3.71
N LEU A 85 1.85 -0.76 -4.74
CA LEU A 85 1.85 -1.22 -6.12
C LEU A 85 3.27 -1.67 -6.50
N THR A 86 3.43 -2.96 -6.78
CA THR A 86 4.70 -3.53 -7.26
C THR A 86 4.62 -3.78 -8.76
N ILE A 87 5.56 -3.23 -9.52
CA ILE A 87 5.68 -3.43 -10.98
C ILE A 87 7.06 -4.03 -11.23
N ASP A 88 7.12 -5.37 -11.40
CA ASP A 88 8.37 -6.13 -11.52
C ASP A 88 9.36 -5.77 -10.40
N SER A 89 10.46 -5.09 -10.73
CA SER A 89 11.46 -4.61 -9.76
C SER A 89 11.24 -3.17 -9.29
N LEU A 90 10.21 -2.50 -9.75
CA LEU A 90 9.83 -1.15 -9.36
C LEU A 90 8.65 -1.20 -8.38
N VAL A 91 8.81 -0.56 -7.24
CA VAL A 91 7.74 -0.33 -6.25
C VAL A 91 7.40 1.16 -6.23
N VAL A 92 6.12 1.49 -6.38
CA VAL A 92 5.60 2.85 -6.22
C VAL A 92 4.72 2.88 -4.97
N ASP A 93 5.01 3.80 -4.07
CA ASP A 93 4.37 3.88 -2.77
C ASP A 93 4.19 5.35 -2.34
N SER A 94 3.27 5.64 -1.43
CA SER A 94 2.99 6.99 -0.95
C SER A 94 2.45 6.99 0.48
N THR A 95 2.45 8.15 1.14
CA THR A 95 1.85 8.35 2.47
C THR A 95 0.73 9.38 2.45
N ASP A 96 -0.25 9.20 3.33
CA ASP A 96 -1.33 10.18 3.57
C ASP A 96 -0.83 11.44 4.30
N GLY A 97 0.32 11.35 4.95
CA GLY A 97 0.99 12.47 5.58
C GLY A 97 1.39 12.22 7.03
N THR A 98 2.50 12.83 7.43
CA THR A 98 3.01 12.86 8.80
C THR A 98 3.09 14.30 9.28
N THR A 99 2.52 14.60 10.44
CA THR A 99 2.59 15.93 11.04
C THR A 99 3.68 15.97 12.10
N LEU A 100 4.61 16.92 11.97
CA LEU A 100 5.67 17.15 12.93
C LEU A 100 5.53 18.55 13.55
N THR A 101 5.83 18.63 14.86
CA THR A 101 5.84 19.87 15.65
C THR A 101 7.16 20.04 16.42
N THR A 102 8.25 19.55 15.85
CA THR A 102 9.60 19.53 16.44
C THR A 102 10.60 20.10 15.46
N THR A 103 11.72 20.59 15.96
CA THR A 103 12.92 20.92 15.16
C THR A 103 14.01 19.86 15.25
N SER A 104 13.72 18.72 15.86
CA SER A 104 14.63 17.59 15.89
C SER A 104 14.56 16.78 14.61
N GLU A 105 15.67 16.19 14.22
CA GLU A 105 15.71 15.22 13.13
C GLU A 105 14.75 14.05 13.43
N THR A 106 13.89 13.73 12.48
CA THR A 106 12.85 12.72 12.62
C THR A 106 12.84 11.81 11.39
N GLU A 107 12.79 10.50 11.61
CA GLU A 107 12.59 9.53 10.53
C GLU A 107 11.21 9.74 9.92
N LEU A 108 11.17 9.99 8.62
CA LEU A 108 9.94 10.18 7.87
C LEU A 108 9.52 8.88 7.17
N ASP A 109 10.51 8.12 6.69
CA ASP A 109 10.31 6.87 5.97
C ASP A 109 11.55 5.99 6.05
N SER A 110 11.37 4.68 5.81
CA SER A 110 12.48 3.74 5.69
C SER A 110 12.19 2.58 4.73
N PHE A 111 13.24 1.96 4.19
CA PHE A 111 13.15 0.76 3.37
C PHE A 111 14.30 -0.20 3.64
N SER A 112 14.06 -1.50 3.41
CA SER A 112 15.04 -2.55 3.63
C SER A 112 16.22 -2.46 2.68
N ALA A 113 17.44 -2.34 3.20
CA ALA A 113 18.67 -2.33 2.41
C ALA A 113 19.00 -3.70 1.79
N SER A 114 18.44 -4.79 2.31
CA SER A 114 18.63 -6.13 1.73
C SER A 114 17.75 -6.36 0.50
N THR A 115 16.67 -5.61 0.36
CA THR A 115 15.68 -5.77 -0.71
C THR A 115 15.84 -4.72 -1.81
N TYR A 116 16.10 -3.48 -1.43
CA TYR A 116 16.13 -2.35 -2.34
C TYR A 116 17.48 -1.64 -2.31
N ARG A 117 18.00 -1.25 -3.48
CA ARG A 117 19.29 -0.56 -3.63
C ARG A 117 19.15 0.96 -3.63
N SER A 118 18.08 1.47 -4.21
CA SER A 118 17.89 2.90 -4.37
C SER A 118 16.42 3.30 -4.29
N ALA A 119 16.19 4.58 -4.00
CA ALA A 119 14.87 5.20 -3.96
C ALA A 119 14.89 6.57 -4.63
N LYS A 120 13.77 6.95 -5.24
CA LYS A 120 13.46 8.31 -5.62
C LYS A 120 12.22 8.76 -4.86
N TYR A 121 12.32 9.88 -4.16
CA TYR A 121 11.19 10.50 -3.46
C TYR A 121 10.78 11.81 -4.15
N LEU A 122 9.47 12.07 -4.17
CA LEU A 122 8.91 13.41 -4.25
C LEU A 122 8.37 13.73 -2.86
N LEU A 123 9.01 14.68 -2.18
CA LEU A 123 8.65 15.11 -0.83
C LEU A 123 8.04 16.50 -0.87
N GLN A 124 6.90 16.66 -0.20
CA GLN A 124 6.22 17.94 0.01
C GLN A 124 6.02 18.18 1.49
N ALA A 125 6.30 19.41 1.94
CA ALA A 125 5.90 19.92 3.24
C ALA A 125 4.94 21.09 3.09
N SER A 126 4.00 21.23 4.04
CA SER A 126 3.12 22.39 4.15
C SER A 126 3.03 22.86 5.60
N GLN A 127 3.10 24.19 5.81
CA GLN A 127 3.00 24.84 7.11
C GLN A 127 2.16 26.12 6.95
N GLY A 128 0.89 26.09 7.40
CA GLY A 128 -0.05 27.17 7.12
C GLY A 128 -0.27 27.35 5.62
N SER A 129 0.11 28.52 5.09
CA SER A 129 0.06 28.86 3.65
C SER A 129 1.37 28.61 2.91
N ASP A 130 2.41 28.14 3.60
CA ASP A 130 3.74 27.96 3.02
C ASP A 130 3.95 26.51 2.57
N TYR A 131 4.64 26.36 1.45
CA TYR A 131 4.87 25.06 0.81
C TYR A 131 6.34 24.91 0.42
N HIS A 132 6.86 23.68 0.58
CA HIS A 132 8.19 23.30 0.16
C HIS A 132 8.11 21.91 -0.48
N ALA A 133 8.52 21.77 -1.73
CA ALA A 133 8.61 20.50 -2.44
C ALA A 133 10.02 20.28 -2.96
N SER A 134 10.48 19.02 -2.97
CA SER A 134 11.75 18.63 -3.57
C SER A 134 11.74 17.18 -4.03
N GLU A 135 12.60 16.84 -5.00
CA GLU A 135 12.95 15.47 -5.34
C GLU A 135 14.23 15.06 -4.61
N ILE A 136 14.27 13.80 -4.15
CA ILE A 136 15.41 13.24 -3.41
C ILE A 136 15.75 11.89 -4.03
N LEU A 137 16.99 11.76 -4.53
CA LEU A 137 17.55 10.46 -4.90
C LEU A 137 18.34 9.90 -3.72
N VAL A 138 18.11 8.62 -3.44
CA VAL A 138 18.78 7.88 -2.37
C VAL A 138 19.41 6.62 -2.92
N ILE A 139 20.64 6.32 -2.54
CA ILE A 139 21.33 5.06 -2.81
C ILE A 139 22.14 4.64 -1.59
N HIS A 140 22.39 3.35 -1.42
CA HIS A 140 23.30 2.85 -0.39
C HIS A 140 24.31 1.85 -0.97
N ASP A 141 25.46 1.72 -0.32
CA ASP A 141 26.52 0.76 -0.69
C ASP A 141 26.52 -0.51 0.19
N GLY A 142 25.57 -0.61 1.13
CA GLY A 142 25.48 -1.68 2.13
C GLY A 142 26.06 -1.29 3.50
N THR A 143 26.78 -0.17 3.59
CA THR A 143 27.36 0.37 4.81
C THR A 143 26.87 1.78 5.09
N ASN A 144 26.82 2.61 4.07
CA ASN A 144 26.38 4.01 4.12
C ASN A 144 25.24 4.27 3.15
N ALA A 145 24.40 5.25 3.48
CA ALA A 145 23.40 5.81 2.57
C ALA A 145 23.84 7.19 2.11
N TYR A 146 23.50 7.51 0.86
CA TYR A 146 23.84 8.77 0.18
C TYR A 146 22.57 9.34 -0.44
N GLU A 147 22.42 10.67 -0.42
CA GLU A 147 21.30 11.35 -1.05
C GLU A 147 21.76 12.52 -1.93
N SER A 148 20.89 12.90 -2.84
CA SER A 148 20.96 14.14 -3.58
C SER A 148 19.57 14.74 -3.63
N GLN A 149 19.42 15.95 -3.10
CA GLN A 149 18.20 16.73 -3.16
C GLN A 149 18.27 17.73 -4.33
N TYR A 150 17.21 17.77 -5.14
CA TYR A 150 17.12 18.66 -6.30
C TYR A 150 15.66 19.03 -6.59
N GLY A 151 15.41 19.88 -7.59
CA GLY A 151 14.05 20.30 -7.94
C GLY A 151 13.33 21.01 -6.80
N ILE A 152 14.06 21.78 -5.99
CA ILE A 152 13.54 22.45 -4.79
C ILE A 152 12.66 23.63 -5.20
N ILE A 153 11.41 23.62 -4.72
CA ILE A 153 10.43 24.70 -4.91
C ILE A 153 9.90 25.13 -3.54
N ILE A 154 10.02 26.41 -3.23
CA ILE A 154 9.64 26.99 -1.93
C ILE A 154 8.81 28.24 -2.19
N THR A 155 7.69 28.40 -1.46
CA THR A 155 6.81 29.57 -1.63
C THR A 155 7.27 30.76 -0.78
N ASP A 156 7.90 30.52 0.37
CA ASP A 156 8.45 31.54 1.25
C ASP A 156 9.81 31.07 1.81
N GLY A 157 9.92 30.60 3.05
CA GLY A 157 11.13 30.05 3.64
C GLY A 157 11.26 28.55 3.49
N SER A 158 12.48 28.00 3.61
CA SER A 158 12.65 26.55 3.69
C SER A 158 11.96 25.97 4.92
N LEU A 159 11.10 24.96 4.73
CA LEU A 159 10.36 24.31 5.81
C LEU A 159 11.11 23.14 6.44
N TYR A 160 12.14 22.60 5.77
CA TYR A 160 12.91 21.45 6.25
C TYR A 160 14.26 21.32 5.57
N SER A 161 15.14 20.54 6.19
CA SER A 161 16.29 19.91 5.55
C SER A 161 16.12 18.38 5.58
N VAL A 162 16.87 17.70 4.70
CA VAL A 162 16.85 16.24 4.53
C VAL A 162 18.20 15.66 4.93
N SER A 163 18.19 14.46 5.49
CA SER A 163 19.36 13.59 5.65
C SER A 163 18.95 12.14 5.42
N VAL A 164 19.90 11.28 5.09
CA VAL A 164 19.71 9.84 5.01
C VAL A 164 20.70 9.10 5.88
N SER A 165 20.29 7.95 6.40
CA SER A 165 21.18 7.08 7.17
C SER A 165 20.89 5.61 6.87
N LEU A 166 21.87 4.74 7.09
CA LEU A 166 21.67 3.29 7.08
C LEU A 166 21.87 2.76 8.48
N ALA A 167 20.80 2.26 9.09
CA ALA A 167 20.83 1.76 10.45
C ALA A 167 19.89 0.55 10.60
N SER A 168 20.33 -0.47 11.34
CA SER A 168 19.58 -1.69 11.62
C SER A 168 19.04 -2.39 10.36
N GLY A 169 19.83 -2.36 9.25
CA GLY A 169 19.44 -3.00 7.99
C GLY A 169 18.45 -2.20 7.13
N ASN A 170 18.10 -0.98 7.54
CA ASN A 170 17.21 -0.09 6.81
C ASN A 170 17.90 1.21 6.41
N VAL A 171 17.62 1.65 5.19
CA VAL A 171 17.89 3.03 4.75
C VAL A 171 16.76 3.90 5.23
N LYS A 172 17.08 4.97 5.94
CA LYS A 172 16.12 5.91 6.53
C LYS A 172 16.20 7.25 5.82
N LEU A 173 15.04 7.79 5.46
CA LEU A 173 14.88 9.18 5.07
C LEU A 173 14.48 9.98 6.31
N ASN A 174 15.31 10.91 6.71
CA ASN A 174 15.04 11.79 7.84
C ASN A 174 14.77 13.20 7.36
N VAL A 175 13.96 13.94 8.12
CA VAL A 175 13.75 15.37 7.95
C VAL A 175 14.00 16.10 9.26
N THR A 176 14.54 17.33 9.15
CA THR A 176 14.62 18.27 10.26
C THR A 176 13.76 19.47 9.93
N PRO A 177 12.55 19.62 10.55
CA PRO A 177 11.72 20.79 10.31
C PRO A 177 12.41 22.07 10.74
N ALA A 178 12.22 23.15 9.98
CA ALA A 178 12.84 24.45 10.24
C ALA A 178 12.25 25.18 11.48
N SER A 179 11.04 24.80 11.89
CA SER A 179 10.34 25.34 13.06
C SER A 179 9.55 24.27 13.80
N SER A 180 9.13 24.58 15.04
CA SER A 180 8.23 23.73 15.82
C SER A 180 6.74 23.93 15.48
N SER A 181 6.41 24.75 14.49
CA SER A 181 5.05 24.90 13.99
C SER A 181 4.59 23.62 13.30
N SER A 182 3.30 23.34 13.39
CA SER A 182 2.71 22.14 12.77
C SER A 182 3.02 22.09 11.26
N THR A 183 3.88 21.19 10.84
CA THR A 183 4.30 20.97 9.46
C THR A 183 3.86 19.59 9.01
N VAL A 184 3.09 19.52 7.94
CA VAL A 184 2.59 18.27 7.35
C VAL A 184 3.51 17.87 6.21
N PHE A 185 4.07 16.67 6.30
CA PHE A 185 4.91 16.05 5.27
C PHE A 185 4.11 15.00 4.51
N LYS A 186 4.14 15.05 3.19
CA LYS A 186 3.63 14.01 2.29
C LYS A 186 4.70 13.64 1.29
N TRP A 187 4.77 12.34 0.97
CA TRP A 187 5.73 11.88 -0.02
C TRP A 187 5.14 10.76 -0.89
N SER A 188 5.71 10.62 -2.07
CA SER A 188 5.65 9.40 -2.86
C SER A 188 7.06 8.93 -3.16
N ARG A 189 7.26 7.62 -3.26
CA ARG A 189 8.56 7.04 -3.59
C ARG A 189 8.46 5.99 -4.68
N GLN A 190 9.58 5.82 -5.36
CA GLN A 190 9.85 4.70 -6.24
C GLN A 190 11.08 3.97 -5.70
N LEU A 191 10.98 2.64 -5.55
CA LEU A 191 12.06 1.80 -5.06
C LEU A 191 12.55 0.88 -6.17
N ILE A 192 13.87 0.70 -6.27
CA ILE A 192 14.49 -0.25 -7.21
C ILE A 192 15.15 -1.36 -6.39
N LYS A 193 14.79 -2.60 -6.67
CA LYS A 193 15.37 -3.79 -6.03
C LYS A 193 16.88 -3.92 -6.30
N SER A 194 17.57 -4.58 -5.36
CA SER A 194 19.00 -4.90 -5.44
C SER A 194 19.32 -5.94 -6.50
#